data_88063fc5d7038ce4def5f76c4fda3c9c
#
_entry.id   88063fc5d7038ce4def5f76c4fda3c9c
#
_cell.length_a   1.000
_cell.length_b   1.000
_cell.length_c   1.000
_cell.angle_alpha   90.00
_cell.angle_beta   90.00
_cell.angle_gamma   90.00
#
_symmetry.space_group_name_H-M   'P 1'
#
loop_
_entity.id
_entity.type
_entity.pdbx_description
1 polymer ?
#
loop_
_entity_poly.entity_id
_entity_poly.type
_entity_poly.pdbx_seq_one_letter_code
_entity_poly.pdbx_strand_id
1 'polypeptide(L)'
;AISYKSMKSAMSKAGSIKYSKNFAWYEKGWFNLKYAKASYYQYDFGHTYLKPLLSISSENMAELYYGSGYVGSVPFIRFEGSNTLYNVPDAGNFMWGQRAYLNALPQNVMLDAAAKNEGGSDTDADTQAIKAGYNYRTN
;
A
#
# COMPACT_ATOMS: atom_id res chain seq x y z
N ALA A 1 10.94 -4.68 13.22
CA ALA A 1 10.63 -4.98 11.82
C ALA A 1 9.31 -5.73 11.72
N ILE A 2 8.56 -5.47 10.67
CA ILE A 2 7.37 -6.25 10.34
C ILE A 2 7.83 -7.55 9.70
N SER A 3 7.43 -8.69 10.28
CA SER A 3 7.81 -10.01 9.77
C SER A 3 7.05 -10.39 8.50
N TYR A 4 7.63 -11.30 7.72
CA TYR A 4 6.94 -11.90 6.57
C TYR A 4 5.59 -12.48 6.98
N LYS A 5 5.55 -13.15 8.10
CA LYS A 5 4.33 -13.80 8.60
C LYS A 5 3.21 -12.78 8.85
N SER A 6 3.53 -11.67 9.53
CA SER A 6 2.58 -10.60 9.79
C SER A 6 2.10 -9.96 8.50
N MET A 7 3.00 -9.71 7.57
CA MET A 7 2.67 -9.12 6.28
C MET A 7 1.77 -10.04 5.46
N LYS A 8 2.08 -11.33 5.39
CA LYS A 8 1.24 -12.32 4.70
C LYS A 8 -0.17 -12.38 5.29
N SER A 9 -0.27 -12.33 6.62
CA SER A 9 -1.56 -12.30 7.29
C SER A 9 -2.39 -11.07 6.89
N ALA A 10 -1.77 -9.90 6.87
CA ALA A 10 -2.43 -8.67 6.44
C ALA A 10 -2.87 -8.73 4.97
N MET A 11 -2.01 -9.27 4.09
CA MET A 11 -2.33 -9.46 2.68
C MET A 11 -3.53 -10.39 2.49
N SER A 12 -3.56 -11.50 3.22
CA SER A 12 -4.65 -12.48 3.17
C SER A 12 -5.97 -11.90 3.63
N LYS A 13 -5.95 -11.14 4.73
CA LYS A 13 -7.16 -10.48 5.25
C LYS A 13 -7.74 -9.47 4.28
N ALA A 14 -6.89 -8.78 3.54
CA ALA A 14 -7.32 -7.78 2.57
C ALA A 14 -7.97 -8.41 1.34
N GLY A 15 -7.71 -9.69 1.09
CA GLY A 15 -8.29 -10.43 -0.04
C GLY A 15 -7.63 -10.10 -1.37
N SER A 16 -8.04 -10.85 -2.40
CA SER A 16 -7.46 -10.76 -3.73
C SER A 16 -8.42 -10.09 -4.71
N ILE A 17 -7.87 -9.22 -5.56
CA ILE A 17 -8.56 -8.66 -6.72
C ILE A 17 -7.61 -8.89 -7.89
N LYS A 18 -7.73 -10.06 -8.53
CA LYS A 18 -6.76 -10.52 -9.53
C LYS A 18 -6.93 -9.80 -10.85
N TYR A 19 -5.82 -9.34 -11.40
CA TYR A 19 -5.76 -8.84 -12.76
C TYR A 19 -5.69 -10.02 -13.74
N SER A 20 -6.28 -9.85 -14.93
CA SER A 20 -6.16 -10.80 -16.03
C SER A 20 -5.78 -10.08 -17.32
N LYS A 21 -4.82 -10.65 -18.06
CA LYS A 21 -4.45 -10.17 -19.40
C LYS A 21 -5.60 -10.33 -20.41
N ASN A 22 -6.54 -11.20 -20.10
CA ASN A 22 -7.64 -11.57 -21.00
C ASN A 22 -8.92 -10.79 -20.72
N PHE A 23 -8.84 -9.73 -19.91
CA PHE A 23 -10.01 -8.87 -19.69
C PHE A 23 -10.53 -8.30 -21.00
N ALA A 24 -11.84 -8.40 -21.22
CA ALA A 24 -12.51 -7.60 -22.23
C ALA A 24 -12.47 -6.12 -21.80
N TRP A 25 -12.69 -5.19 -22.74
CA TRP A 25 -12.61 -3.76 -22.43
C TRP A 25 -13.52 -3.32 -21.28
N TYR A 26 -14.72 -3.87 -21.20
CA TYR A 26 -15.65 -3.54 -20.10
C TYR A 26 -15.21 -4.17 -18.77
N GLU A 27 -14.54 -5.32 -18.82
CA GLU A 27 -13.98 -5.96 -17.62
C GLU A 27 -12.83 -5.14 -17.03
N LYS A 28 -12.01 -4.52 -17.87
CA LYS A 28 -10.96 -3.60 -17.43
C LYS A 28 -11.55 -2.42 -16.67
N GLY A 29 -12.64 -1.86 -17.16
CA GLY A 29 -13.34 -0.77 -16.49
C GLY A 29 -13.86 -1.17 -15.11
N TRP A 30 -14.51 -2.31 -15.02
CA TRP A 30 -15.00 -2.85 -13.75
C TRP A 30 -13.86 -3.14 -12.78
N PHE A 31 -12.78 -3.74 -13.28
CA PHE A 31 -11.58 -4.00 -12.48
C PHE A 31 -11.01 -2.70 -11.92
N ASN A 32 -10.84 -1.68 -12.76
CA ASN A 32 -10.27 -0.40 -12.35
C ASN A 32 -11.12 0.27 -11.26
N LEU A 33 -12.44 0.26 -11.39
CA LEU A 33 -13.35 0.81 -10.39
C LEU A 33 -13.25 0.04 -9.06
N LYS A 34 -13.24 -1.27 -9.12
CA LYS A 34 -13.12 -2.14 -7.95
C LYS A 34 -11.77 -1.94 -7.25
N TYR A 35 -10.69 -1.82 -8.02
CA TYR A 35 -9.35 -1.63 -7.48
C TYR A 35 -9.19 -0.25 -6.85
N ALA A 36 -9.74 0.79 -7.48
CA ALA A 36 -9.74 2.14 -6.93
C ALA A 36 -10.47 2.17 -5.58
N LYS A 37 -11.61 1.53 -5.49
CA LYS A 37 -12.38 1.41 -4.24
C LYS A 37 -11.57 0.68 -3.18
N ALA A 38 -10.98 -0.46 -3.53
CA ALA A 38 -10.16 -1.26 -2.60
C ALA A 38 -8.99 -0.46 -2.05
N SER A 39 -8.38 0.39 -2.87
CA SER A 39 -7.24 1.22 -2.47
C SER A 39 -7.58 2.21 -1.36
N TYR A 40 -8.82 2.65 -1.26
CA TYR A 40 -9.30 3.52 -0.17
C TYR A 40 -9.83 2.74 1.04
N TYR A 41 -10.03 1.44 0.92
CA TYR A 41 -10.61 0.59 1.97
C TYR A 41 -9.63 -0.51 2.39
N GLN A 42 -9.83 -1.74 1.93
CA GLN A 42 -9.04 -2.88 2.42
C GLN A 42 -7.55 -2.82 2.07
N TYR A 43 -7.15 -2.07 1.03
CA TYR A 43 -5.75 -1.93 0.62
C TYR A 43 -5.11 -0.63 1.14
N ASP A 44 -5.81 0.12 1.95
CA ASP A 44 -5.25 1.25 2.69
C ASP A 44 -4.58 0.71 3.96
N PHE A 45 -3.42 0.10 3.80
CA PHE A 45 -2.73 -0.60 4.89
C PHE A 45 -2.21 0.33 5.98
N GLY A 46 -2.00 1.59 5.67
CA GLY A 46 -1.68 2.58 6.69
C GLY A 46 -2.76 2.66 7.76
N HIS A 47 -4.01 2.72 7.34
CA HIS A 47 -5.16 2.82 8.24
C HIS A 47 -5.68 1.47 8.72
N THR A 48 -5.70 0.46 7.85
CA THR A 48 -6.29 -0.85 8.20
C THR A 48 -5.36 -1.74 9.00
N TYR A 49 -4.05 -1.60 8.82
CA TYR A 49 -3.06 -2.47 9.43
C TYR A 49 -2.08 -1.73 10.35
N LEU A 50 -1.42 -0.69 9.84
CA LEU A 50 -0.35 -0.02 10.60
C LEU A 50 -0.90 0.81 11.76
N LYS A 51 -2.01 1.50 11.57
CA LYS A 51 -2.64 2.29 12.63
C LYS A 51 -2.92 1.44 13.88
N PRO A 52 -3.64 0.31 13.79
CA PRO A 52 -3.86 -0.52 14.98
C PRO A 52 -2.61 -1.22 15.47
N LEU A 53 -1.73 -1.65 14.57
CA LEU A 53 -0.49 -2.34 14.95
C LEU A 53 0.40 -1.46 15.83
N LEU A 54 0.51 -0.17 15.50
CA LEU A 54 1.36 0.78 16.17
C LEU A 54 0.61 1.64 17.19
N SER A 55 -0.68 1.38 17.38
CA SER A 55 -1.56 2.11 18.32
C SER A 55 -1.52 3.63 18.08
N ILE A 56 -1.59 4.04 16.80
CA ILE A 56 -1.56 5.45 16.43
C ILE A 56 -2.97 6.04 16.55
N SER A 57 -3.09 7.21 17.19
CA SER A 57 -4.37 7.90 17.31
C SER A 57 -4.83 8.44 15.95
N SER A 58 -6.12 8.70 15.82
CA SER A 58 -6.67 9.29 14.58
C SER A 58 -6.09 10.67 14.32
N GLU A 59 -5.85 11.47 15.37
CA GLU A 59 -5.23 12.79 15.26
C GLU A 59 -3.80 12.67 14.73
N ASN A 60 -3.02 11.73 15.25
CA ASN A 60 -1.65 11.50 14.80
C ASN A 60 -1.61 10.91 13.38
N MET A 61 -2.57 10.07 12.99
CA MET A 61 -2.67 9.62 11.60
C MET A 61 -2.90 10.80 10.66
N ALA A 62 -3.78 11.73 11.02
CA ALA A 62 -4.00 12.92 10.21
C ALA A 62 -2.73 13.76 10.08
N GLU A 63 -1.95 13.90 11.16
CA GLU A 63 -0.67 14.63 11.13
C GLU A 63 0.37 13.94 10.26
N LEU A 64 0.43 12.60 10.29
CA LEU A 64 1.36 11.83 9.46
C LEU A 64 1.06 11.99 7.96
N TYR A 65 -0.22 12.12 7.60
CA TYR A 65 -0.63 12.17 6.20
C TYR A 65 -0.74 13.59 5.66
N TYR A 66 -1.13 14.57 6.49
CA TYR A 66 -1.51 15.90 6.00
C TYR A 66 -0.86 17.05 6.75
N GLY A 67 -0.22 16.79 7.89
CA GLY A 67 0.31 17.83 8.75
C GLY A 67 1.75 17.63 9.14
N SER A 68 2.19 18.36 10.16
CA SER A 68 3.54 18.29 10.71
C SER A 68 3.57 18.33 12.24
N GLY A 69 2.41 18.23 12.88
CA GLY A 69 2.25 18.39 14.33
C GLY A 69 2.13 17.07 15.09
N TYR A 70 2.81 16.01 14.65
CA TYR A 70 2.75 14.70 15.30
C TYR A 70 3.19 14.83 16.78
N VAL A 71 2.38 14.28 17.68
CA VAL A 71 2.65 14.28 19.12
C VAL A 71 3.34 12.98 19.51
N GLY A 72 4.59 13.10 19.99
CA GLY A 72 5.43 11.97 20.40
C GLY A 72 6.48 11.63 19.35
N SER A 73 7.09 10.45 19.48
CA SER A 73 8.10 9.98 18.54
C SER A 73 7.44 9.47 17.27
N VAL A 74 7.82 10.03 16.13
CA VAL A 74 7.31 9.60 14.80
C VAL A 74 7.79 8.18 14.53
N PRO A 75 6.87 7.23 14.27
CA PRO A 75 7.27 5.86 14.01
C PRO A 75 7.82 5.69 12.60
N PHE A 76 8.86 4.86 12.50
CA PHE A 76 9.41 4.39 11.23
C PHE A 76 9.32 2.86 11.19
N ILE A 77 9.03 2.33 10.02
CA ILE A 77 8.75 0.91 9.82
C ILE A 77 9.80 0.32 8.87
N ARG A 78 10.27 -0.86 9.20
CA ARG A 78 11.14 -1.65 8.34
C ARG A 78 10.48 -3.02 8.14
N PHE A 79 10.48 -3.50 6.90
CA PHE A 79 9.97 -4.84 6.58
C PHE A 79 11.11 -5.84 6.63
N GLU A 80 10.81 -7.05 7.07
CA GLU A 80 11.80 -8.13 7.19
C GLU A 80 12.53 -8.33 5.86
N GLY A 81 13.86 -8.37 5.90
CA GLY A 81 14.69 -8.51 4.71
C GLY A 81 14.96 -7.21 3.95
N SER A 82 14.39 -6.09 4.37
CA SER A 82 14.66 -4.78 3.82
C SER A 82 15.45 -3.94 4.81
N ASN A 83 16.37 -3.11 4.32
CA ASN A 83 17.14 -2.17 5.14
C ASN A 83 16.57 -0.76 5.13
N THR A 84 15.49 -0.54 4.38
CA THR A 84 14.89 0.78 4.25
C THR A 84 13.91 1.05 5.38
N LEU A 85 13.97 2.24 5.97
CA LEU A 85 13.01 2.73 6.94
C LEU A 85 11.95 3.56 6.22
N TYR A 86 10.69 3.27 6.49
CA TYR A 86 9.55 3.96 5.90
C TYR A 86 8.76 4.68 6.98
N ASN A 87 8.30 5.90 6.70
CA ASN A 87 7.26 6.50 7.52
C ASN A 87 5.94 5.73 7.30
N VAL A 88 4.92 6.00 8.10
CA VAL A 88 3.65 5.25 8.03
C VAL A 88 2.98 5.35 6.66
N PRO A 89 2.83 6.53 6.04
CA PRO A 89 2.26 6.61 4.69
C PRO A 89 3.01 5.79 3.67
N ASP A 90 4.34 5.85 3.67
CA ASP A 90 5.16 5.10 2.72
C ASP A 90 5.20 3.60 3.02
N ALA A 91 5.13 3.21 4.29
CA ALA A 91 4.97 1.80 4.64
C ALA A 91 3.63 1.26 4.11
N GLY A 92 2.58 2.05 4.18
CA GLY A 92 1.29 1.72 3.55
C GLY A 92 1.41 1.57 2.04
N ASN A 93 2.14 2.47 1.39
CA ASN A 93 2.43 2.41 -0.05
C ASN A 93 3.24 1.15 -0.41
N PHE A 94 4.22 0.80 0.39
CA PHE A 94 4.98 -0.44 0.22
C PHE A 94 4.05 -1.66 0.23
N MET A 95 3.18 -1.74 1.22
CA MET A 95 2.23 -2.86 1.34
C MET A 95 1.22 -2.88 0.18
N TRP A 96 0.75 -1.71 -0.26
CA TRP A 96 -0.11 -1.60 -1.43
C TRP A 96 0.59 -2.15 -2.68
N GLY A 97 1.86 -1.81 -2.87
CA GLY A 97 2.68 -2.33 -3.97
C GLY A 97 2.80 -3.85 -3.93
N GLN A 98 3.08 -4.41 -2.75
CA GLN A 98 3.17 -5.86 -2.59
C GLN A 98 1.82 -6.54 -2.88
N ARG A 99 0.70 -5.96 -2.43
CA ARG A 99 -0.63 -6.50 -2.72
C ARG A 99 -0.92 -6.47 -4.23
N ALA A 100 -0.50 -5.42 -4.92
CA ALA A 100 -0.64 -5.33 -6.38
C ALA A 100 0.13 -6.45 -7.09
N TYR A 101 1.34 -6.76 -6.65
CA TYR A 101 2.10 -7.89 -7.18
C TYR A 101 1.34 -9.21 -6.96
N LEU A 102 0.84 -9.43 -5.76
CA LEU A 102 0.08 -10.64 -5.41
C LEU A 102 -1.28 -10.72 -6.15
N ASN A 103 -1.80 -9.61 -6.60
CA ASN A 103 -3.00 -9.54 -7.44
C ASN A 103 -2.67 -9.71 -8.93
N ALA A 104 -1.42 -10.00 -9.26
CA ALA A 104 -0.93 -10.23 -10.62
C ALA A 104 -1.04 -9.00 -11.54
N LEU A 105 -1.02 -7.79 -11.00
CA LEU A 105 -0.98 -6.58 -11.81
C LEU A 105 0.40 -6.50 -12.50
N PRO A 106 0.44 -6.31 -13.83
CA PRO A 106 1.70 -5.93 -14.48
C PRO A 106 2.18 -4.58 -13.94
N GLN A 107 3.47 -4.31 -14.00
CA GLN A 107 4.04 -3.08 -13.44
C GLN A 107 3.40 -1.82 -14.00
N ASN A 108 3.15 -1.76 -15.30
CA ASN A 108 2.50 -0.61 -15.93
C ASN A 108 1.06 -0.40 -15.42
N VAL A 109 0.33 -1.48 -15.19
CA VAL A 109 -1.03 -1.41 -14.63
C VAL A 109 -0.98 -0.97 -13.18
N MET A 110 -0.04 -1.49 -12.41
CA MET A 110 0.17 -1.10 -11.01
C MET A 110 0.50 0.39 -10.90
N LEU A 111 1.42 0.90 -11.72
CA LEU A 111 1.81 2.31 -11.70
C LEU A 111 0.66 3.23 -12.10
N ASP A 112 -0.15 2.80 -13.07
CA ASP A 112 -1.32 3.54 -13.51
C ASP A 112 -2.38 3.63 -12.40
N ALA A 113 -2.63 2.52 -11.72
CA ALA A 113 -3.55 2.48 -10.59
C ALA A 113 -3.04 3.36 -9.42
N ALA A 114 -1.73 3.35 -9.16
CA ALA A 114 -1.12 4.18 -8.13
C ALA A 114 -1.30 5.67 -8.44
N ALA A 115 -1.05 6.07 -9.68
CA ALA A 115 -1.20 7.46 -10.10
C ALA A 115 -2.65 7.94 -9.96
N LYS A 116 -3.61 7.11 -10.33
CA LYS A 116 -5.04 7.43 -10.16
C LYS A 116 -5.43 7.56 -8.69
N ASN A 117 -4.91 6.68 -7.85
CA ASN A 117 -5.19 6.70 -6.41
C ASN A 117 -4.68 7.98 -5.75
N GLU A 118 -3.54 8.50 -6.19
CA GLU A 118 -2.92 9.73 -5.66
C GLU A 118 -3.43 11.00 -6.35
N GLY A 119 -4.45 10.90 -7.20
CA GLY A 119 -4.98 12.03 -7.93
C GLY A 119 -4.00 12.63 -8.94
N GLY A 120 -3.03 11.84 -9.39
CA GLY A 120 -2.01 12.26 -10.34
C GLY A 120 -0.86 13.05 -9.71
N SER A 121 -0.78 13.12 -8.37
CA SER A 121 0.22 13.91 -7.66
C SER A 121 1.16 13.06 -6.81
N ASP A 122 1.58 11.90 -7.30
CA ASP A 122 2.57 11.06 -6.64
C ASP A 122 3.87 11.83 -6.43
N THR A 123 4.43 11.73 -5.22
CA THR A 123 5.80 12.16 -4.96
C THR A 123 6.75 11.04 -5.38
N ASP A 124 8.02 11.38 -5.60
CA ASP A 124 9.04 10.37 -5.89
C ASP A 124 9.17 9.35 -4.75
N ALA A 125 9.03 9.79 -3.50
CA ALA A 125 9.10 8.92 -2.32
C ALA A 125 7.93 7.90 -2.33
N ASP A 126 6.72 8.34 -2.65
CA ASP A 126 5.54 7.47 -2.74
C ASP A 126 5.75 6.41 -3.82
N THR A 127 6.19 6.82 -5.01
CA THR A 127 6.47 5.92 -6.12
C THR A 127 7.57 4.92 -5.79
N GLN A 128 8.63 5.36 -5.13
CA GLN A 128 9.73 4.49 -4.70
C GLN A 128 9.24 3.42 -3.71
N ALA A 129 8.43 3.81 -2.74
CA ALA A 129 7.88 2.87 -1.75
C ALA A 129 6.97 1.84 -2.41
N ILE A 130 6.10 2.27 -3.32
CA ILE A 130 5.20 1.39 -4.08
C ILE A 130 6.01 0.37 -4.90
N LYS A 131 7.01 0.84 -5.63
CA LYS A 131 7.87 -0.03 -6.44
C LYS A 131 8.65 -1.02 -5.58
N ALA A 132 9.18 -0.57 -4.44
CA ALA A 132 9.89 -1.43 -3.52
C ALA A 132 8.98 -2.55 -2.99
N GLY A 133 7.74 -2.23 -2.63
CA GLY A 133 6.76 -3.21 -2.20
C GLY A 133 6.34 -4.17 -3.30
N TYR A 134 6.14 -3.67 -4.51
CA TYR A 134 5.82 -4.49 -5.67
C TYR A 134 6.93 -5.50 -5.96
N ASN A 135 8.19 -5.12 -5.79
CA ASN A 135 9.34 -5.97 -6.05
C ASN A 135 9.80 -6.80 -4.84
N TYR A 136 9.18 -6.59 -3.70
CA TYR A 136 9.51 -7.31 -2.47
C TYR A 136 9.08 -8.77 -2.58
N ARG A 137 10.00 -9.69 -2.22
CA ARG A 137 9.72 -11.13 -2.28
C ARG A 137 9.89 -11.74 -0.89
N THR A 138 8.84 -12.45 -0.47
CA THR A 138 8.84 -13.23 0.77
C THR A 138 9.10 -14.68 0.43
N ASN A 139 10.18 -15.20 0.91
CA ASN A 139 10.50 -16.61 0.70
C ASN A 139 9.92 -17.49 1.80
#